data_b7464322da93d541007e515ba5a54373
#
_entry.id   b7464322da93d541007e515ba5a54373
#
_cell.length_a   1.000
_cell.length_b   1.000
_cell.length_c   1.000
_cell.angle_alpha   90.00
_cell.angle_beta   90.00
_cell.angle_gamma   90.00
#
_symmetry.space_group_name_H-M   'P 1'
#
loop_
_entity.id
_entity.type
_entity.pdbx_description
1 polymer ?
#
loop_
_entity_poly.entity_id
_entity_poly.type
_entity_poly.pdbx_seq_one_letter_code
_entity_poly.pdbx_strand_id
1 'polypeptide(L)'
;MALLFLITTTLPSHAANSVDRSWWPKVPSLGFSSTEAFTPGVREKSWISGYSYAEGASSGLYTRTVSCLSVDDPACANADSIAANFILPPCELNEGELCVDSLQISNPNGKLEPATLGYEVPSAKFAASKNRGTPFGGGISLWHSKSTLNALGVNQFAVHVHLDLQNMRNKACLTDAKSCSFELGNFSANVFPIKLRPSNTENQCLWIENGSCAAITDFLPGTKVALTVRMDNSLTGFLFGRMQDVSMEVTPISKTLNALRVEASPIDVPSIHAFVGKSDLPKYPDLVKYWNQRRANLAAADIASAETIDLGPWPQYAMSDFLAFNKLVQSGELVTSIWRFGSGLGVGSGSDCYKDKSKILGLVTTNAPTYDPAPPAFDGAFLNYRVGGAHFLADEKTLFKGSYDLALRSEFARCLYGFSSAPLSASISVVSSEGGVQDIATESLRQDANGEWLYLNAKNFTFSSPTIRIKLIQNVQVVNSVKPVAKTTSGTKQNSVRVSSTTINCIKGKSIKKVSGVKPKCPSGYRKI
;
A
#
# COMPACT_ATOMS: atom_id res chain seq x y z
N MET A 1 30.01 35.14 40.87
CA MET A 1 30.41 33.79 40.40
C MET A 1 29.10 33.03 40.18
N ALA A 2 28.53 33.12 38.97
CA ALA A 2 27.24 32.54 38.64
C ALA A 2 27.52 31.21 37.88
N LEU A 3 27.10 30.11 38.48
CA LEU A 3 27.23 28.78 37.90
C LEU A 3 26.13 28.61 36.81
N LEU A 4 26.54 28.62 35.55
CA LEU A 4 25.67 28.28 34.42
C LEU A 4 25.51 26.75 34.40
N PHE A 5 24.33 26.25 34.77
CA PHE A 5 23.94 24.85 34.51
C PHE A 5 23.63 24.71 33.01
N LEU A 6 24.56 24.15 32.26
CA LEU A 6 24.26 23.60 30.92
C LEU A 6 23.41 22.34 31.12
N ILE A 7 22.11 22.48 30.90
CA ILE A 7 21.23 21.31 30.71
C ILE A 7 21.50 20.78 29.30
N THR A 8 22.42 19.82 29.22
CA THR A 8 22.52 18.98 28.02
C THR A 8 21.28 18.08 27.97
N THR A 9 20.27 18.50 27.23
CA THR A 9 19.20 17.58 26.81
C THR A 9 19.83 16.57 25.86
N THR A 10 20.31 15.47 26.40
CA THR A 10 20.52 14.26 25.59
C THR A 10 19.19 13.86 25.01
N LEU A 11 19.03 14.05 23.70
CA LEU A 11 17.96 13.38 22.97
C LEU A 11 18.02 11.90 23.35
N PRO A 12 16.91 11.27 23.77
CA PRO A 12 16.92 9.84 24.04
C PRO A 12 17.40 9.17 22.75
N SER A 13 18.54 8.50 22.82
CA SER A 13 18.94 7.56 21.80
C SER A 13 17.82 6.54 21.73
N HIS A 14 17.02 6.58 20.68
CA HIS A 14 16.01 5.56 20.43
C HIS A 14 16.79 4.27 20.26
N ALA A 15 16.78 3.44 21.30
CA ALA A 15 17.16 2.06 21.16
C ALA A 15 16.21 1.50 20.08
N ALA A 16 16.74 1.29 18.88
CA ALA A 16 16.05 0.55 17.86
C ALA A 16 15.65 -0.77 18.52
N ASN A 17 14.34 -0.97 18.74
CA ASN A 17 13.84 -2.24 19.23
C ASN A 17 14.33 -3.26 18.21
N SER A 18 15.21 -4.14 18.64
CA SER A 18 15.81 -5.14 17.79
C SER A 18 14.69 -6.02 17.25
N VAL A 19 14.38 -5.89 15.96
CA VAL A 19 13.70 -6.95 15.24
C VAL A 19 14.46 -8.22 15.57
N ASP A 20 13.76 -9.29 15.93
CA ASP A 20 14.43 -10.56 16.17
C ASP A 20 15.23 -10.92 14.92
N ARG A 21 16.54 -10.86 15.06
CA ARG A 21 17.51 -11.13 14.00
C ARG A 21 18.24 -12.46 14.25
N SER A 22 17.65 -13.33 15.06
CA SER A 22 18.22 -14.66 15.37
C SER A 22 18.51 -15.50 14.12
N TRP A 23 17.77 -15.25 13.06
CA TRP A 23 17.92 -15.87 11.73
C TRP A 23 18.96 -15.18 10.83
N TRP A 24 19.54 -14.04 11.22
CA TRP A 24 20.62 -13.41 10.47
C TRP A 24 21.87 -14.28 10.48
N PRO A 25 22.63 -14.37 9.35
CA PRO A 25 23.84 -15.16 9.30
C PRO A 25 24.85 -14.67 10.34
N LYS A 26 25.38 -15.60 11.10
CA LYS A 26 26.44 -15.34 12.10
C LYS A 26 27.81 -15.15 11.45
N VAL A 27 27.92 -15.39 10.15
CA VAL A 27 29.14 -15.22 9.35
C VAL A 27 28.98 -14.03 8.40
N PRO A 28 30.08 -13.36 8.02
CA PRO A 28 30.04 -12.28 7.05
C PRO A 28 29.33 -12.71 5.75
N SER A 29 28.23 -12.06 5.42
CA SER A 29 27.36 -12.43 4.31
C SER A 29 26.89 -11.19 3.57
N LEU A 30 26.58 -11.36 2.29
CA LEU A 30 25.93 -10.39 1.45
C LEU A 30 24.46 -10.78 1.30
N GLY A 31 23.53 -9.87 1.52
CA GLY A 31 22.13 -10.20 1.38
C GLY A 31 21.18 -9.11 1.86
N PHE A 32 19.91 -9.47 1.85
CA PHE A 32 18.84 -8.62 2.34
C PHE A 32 17.83 -9.42 3.16
N SER A 33 17.05 -8.68 3.93
CA SER A 33 15.83 -9.17 4.55
C SER A 33 14.70 -8.18 4.36
N SER A 34 13.47 -8.67 4.41
CA SER A 34 12.26 -7.86 4.42
C SER A 34 11.25 -8.45 5.39
N THR A 35 10.73 -7.63 6.27
CA THR A 35 9.68 -8.01 7.22
C THR A 35 8.66 -6.89 7.33
N GLU A 36 7.41 -7.26 7.51
CA GLU A 36 6.31 -6.34 7.75
C GLU A 36 6.11 -6.03 9.25
N ALA A 37 7.00 -6.48 10.11
CA ALA A 37 6.93 -6.16 11.53
C ALA A 37 6.92 -4.64 11.72
N PHE A 38 5.94 -4.15 12.47
CA PHE A 38 5.91 -2.75 12.85
C PHE A 38 7.12 -2.44 13.72
N THR A 39 7.92 -1.48 13.29
CA THR A 39 9.05 -1.00 14.09
C THR A 39 8.59 0.23 14.85
N PRO A 40 8.40 0.15 16.18
CA PRO A 40 8.14 1.32 17.01
C PRO A 40 9.24 2.38 16.84
N GLY A 41 8.88 3.65 16.80
CA GLY A 41 9.87 4.71 16.69
C GLY A 41 9.30 6.07 16.26
N VAL A 42 9.95 6.72 15.31
CA VAL A 42 9.73 8.13 14.92
C VAL A 42 8.29 8.47 14.50
N ARG A 43 7.46 7.47 14.14
CA ARG A 43 6.11 7.67 13.60
C ARG A 43 4.98 7.40 14.60
N GLU A 44 5.28 7.09 15.84
CA GLU A 44 4.26 6.82 16.87
C GLU A 44 3.65 8.09 17.46
N LYS A 45 4.27 9.23 17.23
CA LYS A 45 3.88 10.52 17.81
C LYS A 45 3.85 11.59 16.74
N SER A 46 2.95 12.53 16.90
CA SER A 46 3.01 13.77 16.15
C SER A 46 4.26 14.55 16.53
N TRP A 47 4.89 15.19 15.55
CA TRP A 47 6.02 16.08 15.75
C TRP A 47 6.13 17.13 14.64
N ILE A 48 6.72 18.27 14.96
CA ILE A 48 7.08 19.32 14.02
C ILE A 48 8.52 19.70 14.30
N SER A 49 9.36 19.73 13.26
CA SER A 49 10.77 20.10 13.35
C SER A 49 11.13 21.13 12.28
N GLY A 50 11.76 22.22 12.73
CA GLY A 50 12.37 23.21 11.87
C GLY A 50 13.86 22.94 11.74
N TYR A 51 14.39 23.08 10.53
CA TYR A 51 15.80 22.85 10.18
C TYR A 51 16.40 24.12 9.60
N SER A 52 17.60 24.49 10.07
CA SER A 52 18.38 25.58 9.49
C SER A 52 19.68 25.03 8.92
N TYR A 53 20.10 25.55 7.77
CA TYR A 53 21.30 25.11 7.06
C TYR A 53 22.45 26.10 7.25
N ALA A 54 23.69 25.64 7.04
CA ALA A 54 24.85 26.53 6.93
C ALA A 54 24.68 27.46 5.70
N GLU A 55 25.18 28.67 5.81
CA GLU A 55 25.14 29.64 4.73
C GLU A 55 25.80 29.06 3.46
N GLY A 56 25.08 29.03 2.34
CA GLY A 56 25.54 28.43 1.08
C GLY A 56 25.38 26.91 0.94
N ALA A 57 24.89 26.19 1.96
CA ALA A 57 24.62 24.75 1.85
C ALA A 57 23.22 24.50 1.30
N SER A 58 23.14 23.76 0.21
CA SER A 58 21.87 23.41 -0.44
C SER A 58 21.20 22.14 0.10
N SER A 59 21.90 21.32 0.85
CA SER A 59 21.37 20.12 1.54
C SER A 59 22.42 19.47 2.46
N GLY A 60 21.96 18.79 3.51
CA GLY A 60 22.70 17.75 4.24
C GLY A 60 23.41 18.13 5.53
N LEU A 61 23.72 19.38 5.78
CA LEU A 61 24.34 19.83 7.04
C LEU A 61 23.41 20.81 7.75
N TYR A 62 22.62 20.30 8.68
CA TYR A 62 21.81 21.14 9.56
C TYR A 62 22.71 21.82 10.59
N THR A 63 22.61 23.14 10.69
CA THR A 63 23.29 23.93 11.75
C THR A 63 22.44 24.02 13.00
N ARG A 64 21.12 23.88 12.84
CA ARG A 64 20.14 23.95 13.92
C ARG A 64 18.92 23.11 13.61
N THR A 65 18.43 22.36 14.60
CA THR A 65 17.12 21.69 14.60
C THR A 65 16.34 22.19 15.81
N VAL A 66 15.07 22.55 15.60
CA VAL A 66 14.15 22.98 16.65
C VAL A 66 12.86 22.16 16.57
N SER A 67 12.27 21.84 17.73
CA SER A 67 10.97 21.19 17.82
C SER A 67 9.92 22.24 18.21
N CYS A 68 8.76 22.20 17.58
CA CYS A 68 7.68 23.16 17.77
C CYS A 68 6.34 22.45 17.98
N LEU A 69 5.38 23.13 18.60
CA LEU A 69 4.01 22.62 18.77
C LEU A 69 3.04 23.16 17.70
N SER A 70 3.50 24.10 16.89
CA SER A 70 2.78 24.64 15.73
C SER A 70 3.77 25.01 14.65
N VAL A 71 3.40 24.90 13.39
CA VAL A 71 4.19 25.42 12.27
C VAL A 71 4.25 26.94 12.25
N ASP A 72 3.33 27.59 12.94
CA ASP A 72 3.28 29.05 13.10
C ASP A 72 4.09 29.53 14.32
N ASP A 73 4.66 28.62 15.12
CA ASP A 73 5.61 28.96 16.19
C ASP A 73 6.81 29.74 15.60
N PRO A 74 7.18 30.89 16.14
CA PRO A 74 8.28 31.70 15.63
C PRO A 74 9.60 30.94 15.48
N ALA A 75 9.87 29.95 16.32
CA ALA A 75 11.07 29.11 16.23
C ALA A 75 11.09 28.24 14.97
N CYS A 76 9.94 27.66 14.58
CA CYS A 76 9.77 26.92 13.33
C CYS A 76 9.55 27.82 12.14
N ALA A 77 8.77 28.90 12.28
CA ALA A 77 8.48 29.83 11.20
C ALA A 77 9.76 30.47 10.62
N ASN A 78 10.80 30.63 11.43
CA ASN A 78 12.09 31.19 11.02
C ASN A 78 13.09 30.13 10.53
N ALA A 79 12.76 28.84 10.54
CA ALA A 79 13.63 27.79 10.02
C ALA A 79 13.69 27.83 8.48
N ASP A 80 14.78 27.30 7.90
CA ASP A 80 14.94 27.21 6.44
C ASP A 80 13.97 26.21 5.81
N SER A 81 13.73 25.10 6.51
CA SER A 81 12.73 24.09 6.14
C SER A 81 12.02 23.54 7.37
N ILE A 82 10.82 23.04 7.17
CA ILE A 82 10.03 22.37 8.22
C ILE A 82 9.61 21.00 7.69
N ALA A 83 9.72 20.00 8.55
CA ALA A 83 9.07 18.70 8.35
C ALA A 83 8.17 18.42 9.54
N ALA A 84 7.06 17.73 9.29
CA ALA A 84 6.09 17.40 10.31
C ALA A 84 5.49 16.02 10.06
N ASN A 85 5.20 15.31 11.15
CA ASN A 85 4.41 14.09 11.17
C ASN A 85 3.21 14.32 12.07
N PHE A 86 2.02 14.11 11.55
CA PHE A 86 0.77 14.25 12.30
C PHE A 86 0.08 12.91 12.39
N ILE A 87 -0.22 12.49 13.62
CA ILE A 87 -1.16 11.39 13.86
C ILE A 87 -2.55 12.00 13.92
N LEU A 88 -3.45 11.51 13.09
CA LEU A 88 -4.83 12.01 13.07
C LEU A 88 -5.60 11.46 14.27
N PRO A 89 -6.16 12.34 15.12
CA PRO A 89 -6.97 11.92 16.25
C PRO A 89 -8.37 11.46 15.79
N PRO A 90 -9.17 10.80 16.67
CA PRO A 90 -10.58 10.56 16.41
C PRO A 90 -11.35 11.86 16.20
N CYS A 91 -12.30 11.86 15.26
CA CYS A 91 -13.12 13.05 14.97
C CYS A 91 -13.96 13.51 16.17
N GLU A 92 -14.34 12.59 17.05
CA GLU A 92 -15.08 12.90 18.28
C GLU A 92 -14.30 13.77 19.27
N LEU A 93 -12.96 13.71 19.22
CA LEU A 93 -12.05 14.41 20.12
C LEU A 93 -11.33 15.58 19.46
N ASN A 94 -11.58 15.81 18.18
CA ASN A 94 -10.81 16.74 17.38
C ASN A 94 -11.64 17.93 16.91
N GLU A 95 -11.10 19.12 17.09
CA GLU A 95 -11.64 20.36 16.55
C GLU A 95 -11.24 20.60 15.07
N GLY A 96 -10.38 19.74 14.51
CA GLY A 96 -9.90 19.81 13.12
C GLY A 96 -10.78 19.06 12.12
N GLU A 97 -10.51 19.29 10.83
CA GLU A 97 -11.28 18.68 9.73
C GLU A 97 -10.77 17.28 9.37
N LEU A 98 -9.43 17.03 9.47
CA LEU A 98 -8.80 15.76 9.16
C LEU A 98 -8.73 14.90 10.44
N CYS A 99 -9.36 13.73 10.42
CA CYS A 99 -9.50 12.89 11.61
C CYS A 99 -9.92 11.45 11.27
N VAL A 100 -9.79 10.53 12.23
CA VAL A 100 -10.35 9.16 12.16
C VAL A 100 -11.83 9.24 12.48
N ASP A 101 -12.68 8.99 11.48
CA ASP A 101 -14.13 9.14 11.61
C ASP A 101 -14.77 7.93 12.30
N SER A 102 -14.42 6.70 11.86
CA SER A 102 -14.98 5.49 12.45
C SER A 102 -14.13 4.26 12.17
N LEU A 103 -14.22 3.29 13.08
CA LEU A 103 -13.72 1.93 12.91
C LEU A 103 -14.89 0.96 13.01
N GLN A 104 -14.95 -0.03 12.11
CA GLN A 104 -15.88 -1.14 12.17
C GLN A 104 -15.10 -2.46 12.08
N ILE A 105 -15.47 -3.42 12.90
CA ILE A 105 -14.90 -4.77 12.91
C ILE A 105 -16.04 -5.76 12.70
N SER A 106 -15.84 -6.78 11.85
CA SER A 106 -16.88 -7.77 11.61
C SER A 106 -17.10 -8.63 12.84
N ASN A 107 -18.36 -8.92 13.14
CA ASN A 107 -18.73 -9.93 14.12
C ASN A 107 -18.43 -11.36 13.60
N PRO A 108 -18.56 -12.41 14.41
CA PRO A 108 -18.32 -13.79 13.98
C PRO A 108 -19.17 -14.26 12.78
N ASN A 109 -20.29 -13.58 12.51
CA ASN A 109 -21.14 -13.86 11.34
C ASN A 109 -20.71 -13.07 10.07
N GLY A 110 -19.60 -12.34 10.14
CA GLY A 110 -19.07 -11.55 9.04
C GLY A 110 -19.73 -10.18 8.82
N LYS A 111 -20.68 -9.77 9.68
CA LYS A 111 -21.31 -8.46 9.61
C LYS A 111 -20.45 -7.41 10.31
N LEU A 112 -20.14 -6.30 9.62
CA LEU A 112 -19.44 -5.16 10.21
C LEU A 112 -20.29 -4.48 11.28
N GLU A 113 -19.68 -4.23 12.44
CA GLU A 113 -20.27 -3.54 13.60
C GLU A 113 -19.35 -2.40 14.03
N PRO A 114 -19.92 -1.22 14.41
CA PRO A 114 -19.12 -0.11 14.89
C PRO A 114 -18.31 -0.50 16.13
N ALA A 115 -17.03 -0.18 16.13
CA ALA A 115 -16.21 -0.20 17.32
C ALA A 115 -16.44 1.08 18.14
N THR A 116 -16.24 1.01 19.44
CA THR A 116 -16.37 2.15 20.35
C THR A 116 -14.99 2.72 20.65
N LEU A 117 -14.84 4.03 20.56
CA LEU A 117 -13.62 4.70 20.98
C LEU A 117 -13.39 4.49 22.47
N GLY A 118 -12.23 3.96 22.83
CA GLY A 118 -11.78 3.85 24.21
C GLY A 118 -11.10 5.12 24.69
N TYR A 119 -9.97 5.45 24.09
CA TYR A 119 -9.23 6.69 24.35
C TYR A 119 -8.21 6.96 23.24
N GLU A 120 -7.74 8.21 23.19
CA GLU A 120 -6.56 8.60 22.41
C GLU A 120 -5.33 8.51 23.32
N VAL A 121 -4.26 7.87 22.84
CA VAL A 121 -2.99 7.77 23.58
C VAL A 121 -2.47 9.17 23.84
N PRO A 122 -2.16 9.53 25.09
CA PRO A 122 -1.65 10.85 25.43
C PRO A 122 -0.38 11.17 24.63
N SER A 123 -0.43 12.28 23.92
CA SER A 123 0.67 12.82 23.16
C SER A 123 0.66 14.34 23.24
N ALA A 124 1.75 15.00 22.84
CA ALA A 124 1.73 16.43 22.65
C ALA A 124 0.68 16.78 21.57
N LYS A 125 -0.11 17.80 21.82
CA LYS A 125 -1.11 18.29 20.87
C LYS A 125 -0.47 19.36 19.97
N PHE A 126 -0.67 19.20 18.66
CA PHE A 126 -0.11 20.09 17.66
C PHE A 126 -1.25 20.84 16.98
N ALA A 127 -1.22 22.16 17.07
CA ALA A 127 -2.29 23.00 16.51
C ALA A 127 -2.31 22.94 14.98
N ALA A 128 -3.51 22.85 14.42
CA ALA A 128 -3.71 22.98 12.98
C ALA A 128 -3.39 24.41 12.51
N SER A 129 -2.86 24.55 11.29
CA SER A 129 -2.70 25.83 10.62
C SER A 129 -3.42 25.80 9.27
N LYS A 130 -4.59 26.45 9.19
CA LYS A 130 -5.36 26.53 7.95
C LYS A 130 -4.60 27.28 6.85
N ASN A 131 -3.83 28.29 7.21
CA ASN A 131 -3.06 29.09 6.27
C ASN A 131 -1.92 28.29 5.63
N ARG A 132 -1.40 27.31 6.35
CA ARG A 132 -0.28 26.46 5.91
C ARG A 132 -0.72 25.04 5.53
N GLY A 133 -2.01 24.73 5.62
CA GLY A 133 -2.55 23.42 5.23
C GLY A 133 -2.10 22.27 6.15
N THR A 134 -1.82 22.54 7.44
CA THR A 134 -1.46 21.49 8.39
C THR A 134 -2.66 21.10 9.25
N PRO A 135 -2.87 19.78 9.48
CA PRO A 135 -3.94 19.30 10.33
C PRO A 135 -3.60 19.48 11.81
N PHE A 136 -4.56 19.21 12.66
CA PHE A 136 -4.32 18.99 14.07
C PHE A 136 -3.59 17.66 14.28
N GLY A 137 -2.56 17.65 15.11
CA GLY A 137 -1.78 16.45 15.46
C GLY A 137 -2.16 15.92 16.84
N GLY A 138 -2.59 14.68 16.88
CA GLY A 138 -2.91 13.93 18.09
C GLY A 138 -2.04 12.71 18.29
N GLY A 139 -2.62 11.67 18.88
CA GLY A 139 -2.02 10.38 19.16
C GLY A 139 -2.77 9.20 18.53
N ILE A 140 -2.19 8.02 18.65
CA ILE A 140 -2.84 6.75 18.28
C ILE A 140 -4.11 6.60 19.11
N SER A 141 -5.17 6.03 18.53
CA SER A 141 -6.43 5.80 19.24
C SER A 141 -6.69 4.33 19.49
N LEU A 142 -7.20 4.01 20.71
CA LEU A 142 -7.65 2.69 21.11
C LEU A 142 -9.16 2.56 20.88
N TRP A 143 -9.56 1.48 20.25
CA TRP A 143 -10.95 1.14 19.95
C TRP A 143 -11.31 -0.23 20.49
N HIS A 144 -12.56 -0.40 20.90
CA HIS A 144 -13.10 -1.66 21.36
C HIS A 144 -14.15 -2.20 20.38
N SER A 145 -13.89 -3.38 19.84
CA SER A 145 -14.90 -4.10 19.07
C SER A 145 -16.04 -4.54 19.98
N LYS A 146 -17.26 -4.52 19.45
CA LYS A 146 -18.45 -4.93 20.20
C LYS A 146 -18.49 -6.43 20.49
N SER A 147 -18.14 -7.25 19.53
CA SER A 147 -18.36 -8.71 19.60
C SER A 147 -17.18 -9.54 19.11
N THR A 148 -16.12 -8.92 18.60
CA THR A 148 -14.98 -9.61 18.00
C THR A 148 -13.75 -9.51 18.88
N LEU A 149 -13.10 -10.63 19.08
CA LEU A 149 -11.82 -10.72 19.78
C LEU A 149 -10.67 -10.80 18.77
N ASN A 150 -9.47 -10.44 19.20
CA ASN A 150 -8.23 -10.69 18.49
C ASN A 150 -7.60 -12.04 18.91
N ALA A 151 -6.44 -12.38 18.37
CA ALA A 151 -5.78 -13.66 18.66
C ALA A 151 -5.41 -13.87 20.14
N LEU A 152 -5.29 -12.80 20.93
CA LEU A 152 -5.07 -12.87 22.38
C LEU A 152 -6.36 -12.82 23.23
N GLY A 153 -7.52 -12.99 22.59
CA GLY A 153 -8.80 -13.10 23.25
C GLY A 153 -9.34 -11.80 23.85
N VAL A 154 -8.92 -10.65 23.35
CA VAL A 154 -9.41 -9.32 23.76
C VAL A 154 -9.97 -8.54 22.58
N ASN A 155 -10.89 -7.61 22.86
CA ASN A 155 -11.58 -6.82 21.83
C ASN A 155 -10.92 -5.47 21.54
N GLN A 156 -9.60 -5.39 21.68
CA GLN A 156 -8.82 -4.16 21.60
C GLN A 156 -8.14 -4.03 20.24
N PHE A 157 -8.33 -2.87 19.61
CA PHE A 157 -7.74 -2.51 18.31
C PHE A 157 -7.21 -1.08 18.37
N ALA A 158 -6.02 -0.86 17.85
CA ALA A 158 -5.43 0.46 17.73
C ALA A 158 -5.58 0.98 16.30
N VAL A 159 -5.90 2.26 16.17
CA VAL A 159 -5.91 2.96 14.87
C VAL A 159 -4.78 3.97 14.86
N HIS A 160 -3.92 3.84 13.86
CA HIS A 160 -2.79 4.73 13.62
C HIS A 160 -2.87 5.27 12.20
N VAL A 161 -3.30 6.51 12.06
CA VAL A 161 -3.33 7.22 10.78
C VAL A 161 -2.35 8.37 10.85
N HIS A 162 -1.35 8.38 9.97
CA HIS A 162 -0.36 9.45 9.98
C HIS A 162 -0.19 10.12 8.62
N LEU A 163 0.22 11.38 8.67
CA LEU A 163 0.57 12.22 7.53
C LEU A 163 1.97 12.76 7.73
N ASP A 164 2.89 12.44 6.83
CA ASP A 164 4.17 13.13 6.73
C ASP A 164 3.98 14.34 5.82
N LEU A 165 4.22 15.52 6.34
CA LEU A 165 4.14 16.77 5.60
C LEU A 165 5.53 17.37 5.41
N GLN A 166 5.80 17.87 4.22
CA GLN A 166 7.09 18.45 3.86
C GLN A 166 6.91 19.88 3.37
N ASN A 167 7.70 20.78 3.92
CA ASN A 167 7.87 22.13 3.40
C ASN A 167 9.37 22.43 3.30
N MET A 168 9.96 22.11 2.18
CA MET A 168 11.39 22.24 1.91
C MET A 168 11.86 23.69 1.72
N ARG A 169 10.94 24.69 1.71
CA ARG A 169 11.25 26.07 1.33
C ARG A 169 10.61 27.10 2.27
N ASN A 170 10.73 26.90 3.55
CA ASN A 170 10.07 27.77 4.52
C ASN A 170 10.45 29.26 4.38
N LYS A 171 11.72 29.58 4.07
CA LYS A 171 12.18 30.96 3.81
C LYS A 171 11.58 31.57 2.53
N ALA A 172 11.33 30.78 1.51
CA ALA A 172 10.67 31.26 0.29
C ALA A 172 9.22 31.67 0.54
N CYS A 173 8.61 31.19 1.61
CA CYS A 173 7.31 31.56 2.12
C CYS A 173 7.20 33.06 2.45
N LEU A 174 8.29 33.70 2.85
CA LEU A 174 8.32 35.15 3.15
C LEU A 174 8.13 36.01 1.89
N THR A 175 8.42 35.47 0.70
CA THR A 175 8.37 36.18 -0.58
C THR A 175 7.27 35.66 -1.51
N ASP A 176 6.82 34.42 -1.34
CA ASP A 176 5.78 33.76 -2.14
C ASP A 176 4.82 32.97 -1.24
N ALA A 177 3.59 33.47 -1.11
CA ALA A 177 2.56 32.82 -0.28
C ALA A 177 2.20 31.39 -0.75
N LYS A 178 2.40 31.05 -2.03
CA LYS A 178 2.19 29.67 -2.54
C LYS A 178 3.22 28.68 -2.00
N SER A 179 4.41 29.15 -1.68
CA SER A 179 5.47 28.33 -1.08
C SER A 179 5.25 28.07 0.41
N CYS A 180 4.21 28.64 1.01
CA CYS A 180 3.89 28.49 2.43
C CYS A 180 3.09 27.23 2.77
N SER A 181 2.46 26.60 1.79
CA SER A 181 1.67 25.39 2.00
C SER A 181 2.55 24.17 2.17
N PHE A 182 2.14 23.31 3.09
CA PHE A 182 2.74 21.98 3.19
C PHE A 182 2.21 21.07 2.10
N GLU A 183 3.09 20.20 1.62
CA GLU A 183 2.72 19.14 0.69
C GLU A 183 2.66 17.80 1.44
N LEU A 184 1.67 16.98 1.10
CA LEU A 184 1.58 15.62 1.61
C LEU A 184 2.74 14.81 1.04
N GLY A 185 3.71 14.45 1.89
CA GLY A 185 4.82 13.58 1.53
C GLY A 185 4.41 12.12 1.57
N ASN A 186 3.70 11.71 2.63
CA ASN A 186 3.23 10.34 2.81
C ASN A 186 1.98 10.31 3.68
N PHE A 187 1.09 9.35 3.38
CA PHE A 187 -0.09 9.02 4.16
C PHE A 187 -0.07 7.53 4.48
N SER A 188 -0.41 7.14 5.70
CA SER A 188 -0.61 5.73 6.05
C SER A 188 -1.70 5.57 7.10
N ALA A 189 -2.56 4.59 6.90
CA ALA A 189 -3.62 4.20 7.81
C ALA A 189 -3.47 2.73 8.17
N ASN A 190 -3.36 2.43 9.47
CA ASN A 190 -3.12 1.11 10.00
C ASN A 190 -4.14 0.79 11.10
N VAL A 191 -4.60 -0.46 11.14
CA VAL A 191 -5.36 -1.01 12.25
C VAL A 191 -4.58 -2.18 12.82
N PHE A 192 -4.30 -2.14 14.11
CA PHE A 192 -3.56 -3.18 14.82
C PHE A 192 -4.47 -3.84 15.87
N PRO A 193 -4.65 -5.15 15.86
CA PRO A 193 -5.15 -5.85 17.04
C PRO A 193 -4.07 -5.78 18.12
N ILE A 194 -4.46 -5.37 19.33
CA ILE A 194 -3.52 -5.18 20.43
C ILE A 194 -4.04 -5.80 21.74
N LYS A 195 -3.14 -5.99 22.68
CA LYS A 195 -3.46 -6.27 24.08
C LYS A 195 -2.63 -5.37 24.99
N LEU A 196 -3.29 -4.64 25.86
CA LEU A 196 -2.62 -3.90 26.92
C LEU A 196 -2.11 -4.90 27.98
N ARG A 197 -0.82 -4.84 28.30
CA ARG A 197 -0.15 -5.67 29.30
C ARG A 197 0.94 -4.89 30.00
N PRO A 198 1.41 -5.30 31.19
CA PRO A 198 2.55 -4.67 31.82
C PRO A 198 3.74 -4.57 30.88
N SER A 199 4.40 -3.42 30.86
CA SER A 199 5.59 -3.19 30.05
C SER A 199 6.76 -3.99 30.62
N ASN A 200 7.39 -4.81 29.76
CA ASN A 200 8.69 -5.42 30.03
C ASN A 200 9.59 -5.21 28.80
N THR A 201 10.88 -5.42 28.96
CA THR A 201 11.88 -5.13 27.92
C THR A 201 11.80 -6.03 26.67
N GLU A 202 11.02 -7.09 26.72
CA GLU A 202 10.91 -8.11 25.66
C GLU A 202 9.79 -7.84 24.64
N ASN A 203 8.96 -6.82 24.88
CA ASN A 203 7.76 -6.62 24.09
C ASN A 203 7.91 -5.57 23.01
N GLN A 204 7.50 -5.91 21.81
CA GLN A 204 7.23 -4.92 20.77
C GLN A 204 5.91 -4.21 21.10
N CYS A 205 6.01 -3.02 21.67
CA CYS A 205 4.87 -2.20 22.01
C CYS A 205 4.59 -1.19 20.91
N LEU A 206 3.34 -1.08 20.48
CA LEU A 206 2.90 0.01 19.61
C LEU A 206 3.03 1.36 20.35
N TRP A 207 2.73 1.37 21.65
CA TRP A 207 3.07 2.46 22.58
C TRP A 207 3.28 1.91 23.98
N ILE A 208 3.94 2.71 24.81
CA ILE A 208 4.07 2.45 26.26
C ILE A 208 3.51 3.66 26.99
N GLU A 209 2.60 3.40 27.93
CA GLU A 209 1.99 4.43 28.77
C GLU A 209 1.74 3.89 30.18
N ASN A 210 2.12 4.67 31.19
CA ASN A 210 1.90 4.34 32.60
C ASN A 210 2.31 2.90 32.98
N GLY A 211 3.42 2.41 32.43
CA GLY A 211 3.90 1.04 32.64
C GLY A 211 3.11 -0.05 31.89
N SER A 212 2.17 0.32 31.03
CA SER A 212 1.44 -0.57 30.14
C SER A 212 2.00 -0.52 28.72
N CYS A 213 2.13 -1.68 28.11
CA CYS A 213 2.56 -1.89 26.74
C CYS A 213 1.35 -2.28 25.88
N ALA A 214 1.11 -1.57 24.80
CA ALA A 214 0.17 -2.00 23.76
C ALA A 214 0.87 -3.01 22.84
N ALA A 215 0.84 -4.27 23.23
CA ALA A 215 1.48 -5.35 22.48
C ALA A 215 0.62 -5.70 21.25
N ILE A 216 1.24 -5.66 20.07
CA ILE A 216 0.60 -6.05 18.81
C ILE A 216 0.38 -7.57 18.81
N THR A 217 -0.72 -8.01 18.22
CA THR A 217 -1.07 -9.41 18.01
C THR A 217 -1.70 -9.59 16.61
N ASP A 218 -2.20 -10.80 16.33
CA ASP A 218 -2.80 -11.10 15.04
C ASP A 218 -4.32 -10.90 15.05
N PHE A 219 -4.88 -10.69 13.88
CA PHE A 219 -6.31 -10.78 13.65
C PHE A 219 -6.75 -12.24 13.67
N LEU A 220 -7.98 -12.51 14.12
CA LEU A 220 -8.55 -13.83 13.92
C LEU A 220 -8.92 -14.05 12.44
N PRO A 221 -8.77 -15.30 11.94
CA PRO A 221 -9.20 -15.65 10.60
C PRO A 221 -10.66 -15.24 10.32
N GLY A 222 -10.92 -14.70 9.14
CA GLY A 222 -12.26 -14.23 8.74
C GLY A 222 -12.66 -12.86 9.27
N THR A 223 -11.80 -12.18 10.04
CA THR A 223 -12.03 -10.79 10.43
C THR A 223 -12.09 -9.89 9.20
N LYS A 224 -13.06 -8.97 9.19
CA LYS A 224 -13.09 -7.82 8.28
C LYS A 224 -13.00 -6.54 9.07
N VAL A 225 -12.32 -5.56 8.49
CA VAL A 225 -12.12 -4.24 9.07
C VAL A 225 -12.59 -3.21 8.07
N ALA A 226 -13.31 -2.18 8.53
CA ALA A 226 -13.58 -0.99 7.76
C ALA A 226 -13.16 0.24 8.57
N LEU A 227 -12.30 1.05 7.99
CA LEU A 227 -11.82 2.31 8.54
C LEU A 227 -12.32 3.45 7.68
N THR A 228 -12.89 4.48 8.32
CA THR A 228 -13.24 5.74 7.66
C THR A 228 -12.37 6.85 8.21
N VAL A 229 -11.71 7.58 7.32
CA VAL A 229 -10.89 8.74 7.65
C VAL A 229 -11.38 9.97 6.87
N ARG A 230 -11.38 11.14 7.50
CA ARG A 230 -11.64 12.41 6.82
C ARG A 230 -10.31 12.96 6.33
N MET A 231 -10.22 13.17 5.02
CA MET A 231 -9.04 13.66 4.33
C MET A 231 -9.42 14.79 3.39
N ASP A 232 -8.51 15.73 3.21
CA ASP A 232 -8.67 16.76 2.20
C ASP A 232 -8.26 16.26 0.79
N ASN A 233 -8.38 17.14 -0.19
CA ASN A 233 -8.08 16.81 -1.59
C ASN A 233 -6.57 16.65 -1.88
N SER A 234 -5.69 16.71 -0.88
CA SER A 234 -4.26 16.44 -1.06
C SER A 234 -3.96 14.95 -1.24
N LEU A 235 -4.84 14.06 -0.71
CA LEU A 235 -4.71 12.63 -0.89
C LEU A 235 -5.24 12.21 -2.27
N THR A 236 -4.33 11.96 -3.20
CA THR A 236 -4.63 11.68 -4.60
C THR A 236 -3.80 10.52 -5.16
N GLY A 237 -4.09 10.12 -6.39
CA GLY A 237 -3.32 9.10 -7.09
C GLY A 237 -3.61 7.68 -6.62
N PHE A 238 -2.58 6.84 -6.56
CA PHE A 238 -2.72 5.44 -6.14
C PHE A 238 -2.34 5.25 -4.67
N LEU A 239 -3.15 4.45 -4.00
CA LEU A 239 -2.86 3.91 -2.67
C LEU A 239 -2.34 2.48 -2.79
N PHE A 240 -1.60 2.04 -1.77
CA PHE A 240 -1.02 0.71 -1.68
C PHE A 240 -1.29 0.13 -0.30
N GLY A 241 -1.53 -1.18 -0.22
CA GLY A 241 -1.91 -1.77 1.05
C GLY A 241 -1.52 -3.23 1.24
N ARG A 242 -1.69 -3.66 2.49
CA ARG A 242 -1.60 -5.03 2.96
C ARG A 242 -2.95 -5.44 3.50
N MET A 243 -3.80 -5.96 2.62
CA MET A 243 -5.13 -6.44 2.92
C MET A 243 -5.68 -7.19 1.69
N GLN A 244 -6.81 -7.83 1.81
CA GLN A 244 -7.48 -8.56 0.73
C GLN A 244 -8.99 -8.29 0.71
N ASP A 245 -9.62 -8.60 -0.44
CA ASP A 245 -11.06 -8.43 -0.65
C ASP A 245 -11.52 -6.98 -0.42
N VAL A 246 -10.78 -6.05 -1.00
CA VAL A 246 -10.93 -4.61 -0.79
C VAL A 246 -12.23 -4.07 -1.36
N SER A 247 -12.84 -3.14 -0.63
CA SER A 247 -13.89 -2.24 -1.10
C SER A 247 -13.57 -0.81 -0.65
N MET A 248 -13.79 0.16 -1.53
CA MET A 248 -13.50 1.58 -1.28
C MET A 248 -14.74 2.43 -1.53
N GLU A 249 -14.87 3.47 -0.73
CA GLU A 249 -15.87 4.52 -0.92
C GLU A 249 -15.22 5.87 -0.63
N VAL A 250 -15.43 6.85 -1.49
CA VAL A 250 -14.99 8.23 -1.28
C VAL A 250 -16.22 9.12 -1.37
N THR A 251 -16.65 9.62 -0.21
CA THR A 251 -17.86 10.44 -0.09
C THR A 251 -17.47 11.89 0.18
N PRO A 252 -17.82 12.84 -0.70
CA PRO A 252 -17.57 14.25 -0.45
C PRO A 252 -18.34 14.75 0.79
N ILE A 253 -17.64 15.37 1.72
CA ILE A 253 -18.21 16.08 2.89
C ILE A 253 -18.38 17.57 2.57
N SER A 254 -17.38 18.15 1.90
CA SER A 254 -17.36 19.53 1.43
C SER A 254 -16.63 19.64 0.09
N LYS A 255 -16.37 20.86 -0.39
CA LYS A 255 -15.56 21.08 -1.61
C LYS A 255 -14.10 20.62 -1.46
N THR A 256 -13.58 20.57 -0.25
CA THR A 256 -12.17 20.28 0.05
C THR A 256 -11.98 19.06 0.93
N LEU A 257 -13.05 18.47 1.48
CA LEU A 257 -12.97 17.39 2.45
C LEU A 257 -13.80 16.19 1.99
N ASN A 258 -13.21 15.00 2.11
CA ASN A 258 -13.83 13.72 1.76
C ASN A 258 -13.75 12.75 2.95
N ALA A 259 -14.76 11.89 3.08
CA ALA A 259 -14.66 10.67 3.87
C ALA A 259 -14.15 9.54 2.96
N LEU A 260 -12.98 9.02 3.26
CA LEU A 260 -12.42 7.83 2.63
C LEU A 260 -12.71 6.62 3.52
N ARG A 261 -13.57 5.72 3.06
CA ARG A 261 -13.84 4.45 3.70
C ARG A 261 -13.17 3.32 2.93
N VAL A 262 -12.37 2.52 3.64
CA VAL A 262 -11.75 1.31 3.09
C VAL A 262 -12.19 0.13 3.94
N GLU A 263 -12.79 -0.87 3.29
CA GLU A 263 -13.20 -2.14 3.88
C GLU A 263 -12.38 -3.27 3.26
N ALA A 264 -11.80 -4.12 4.10
CA ALA A 264 -11.00 -5.27 3.64
C ALA A 264 -10.80 -6.29 4.76
N SER A 265 -10.38 -7.49 4.42
CA SER A 265 -9.85 -8.48 5.36
C SER A 265 -8.35 -8.29 5.56
N PRO A 266 -7.82 -8.50 6.78
CA PRO A 266 -6.40 -8.60 7.02
C PRO A 266 -5.76 -9.68 6.15
N ILE A 267 -4.46 -9.59 5.95
CA ILE A 267 -3.69 -10.56 5.17
C ILE A 267 -2.38 -10.91 5.85
N ASP A 268 -1.98 -12.16 5.75
CA ASP A 268 -0.73 -12.65 6.29
C ASP A 268 0.41 -12.45 5.28
N VAL A 269 1.49 -11.82 5.73
CA VAL A 269 2.69 -11.55 4.94
C VAL A 269 3.89 -12.20 5.62
N PRO A 270 4.51 -13.20 4.99
CA PRO A 270 5.72 -13.80 5.53
C PRO A 270 6.91 -12.87 5.37
N SER A 271 7.84 -12.93 6.31
CA SER A 271 9.16 -12.35 6.12
C SER A 271 9.92 -13.12 5.03
N ILE A 272 10.84 -12.43 4.36
CA ILE A 272 11.76 -13.07 3.40
C ILE A 272 13.18 -12.62 3.65
N HIS A 273 14.13 -13.45 3.26
CA HIS A 273 15.55 -13.15 3.29
C HIS A 273 16.30 -13.85 2.19
N ALA A 274 17.47 -13.34 1.85
CA ALA A 274 18.42 -13.97 0.95
C ALA A 274 19.84 -13.58 1.37
N PHE A 275 20.69 -14.56 1.62
CA PHE A 275 22.06 -14.33 2.03
C PHE A 275 23.03 -15.23 1.29
N VAL A 276 24.19 -14.69 0.93
CA VAL A 276 25.32 -15.42 0.37
C VAL A 276 26.54 -15.17 1.24
N GLY A 277 27.14 -16.24 1.76
CA GLY A 277 28.39 -16.14 2.52
C GLY A 277 29.52 -15.58 1.64
N LYS A 278 30.43 -14.80 2.22
CA LYS A 278 31.55 -14.18 1.47
C LYS A 278 32.39 -15.18 0.70
N SER A 279 32.57 -16.39 1.23
CA SER A 279 33.27 -17.50 0.55
C SER A 279 32.57 -18.00 -0.72
N ASP A 280 31.26 -17.83 -0.80
CA ASP A 280 30.44 -18.31 -1.91
C ASP A 280 30.17 -17.26 -2.98
N LEU A 281 30.46 -15.97 -2.71
CA LEU A 281 30.26 -14.87 -3.65
C LEU A 281 30.86 -15.11 -5.04
N PRO A 282 32.03 -15.75 -5.19
CA PRO A 282 32.59 -16.06 -6.53
C PRO A 282 31.69 -16.95 -7.40
N LYS A 283 30.75 -17.69 -6.80
CA LYS A 283 29.77 -18.49 -7.53
C LYS A 283 28.64 -17.64 -8.16
N TYR A 284 28.52 -16.36 -7.76
CA TYR A 284 27.44 -15.45 -8.15
C TYR A 284 27.98 -14.11 -8.71
N PRO A 285 28.68 -14.13 -9.87
CA PRO A 285 29.35 -12.92 -10.41
C PRO A 285 28.37 -11.79 -10.73
N ASP A 286 27.16 -12.11 -11.21
CA ASP A 286 26.13 -11.11 -11.52
C ASP A 286 25.61 -10.43 -10.24
N LEU A 287 25.48 -11.19 -9.15
CA LEU A 287 25.09 -10.65 -7.86
C LEU A 287 26.16 -9.70 -7.30
N VAL A 288 27.46 -10.08 -7.42
CA VAL A 288 28.58 -9.22 -7.01
C VAL A 288 28.58 -7.92 -7.81
N LYS A 289 28.35 -7.99 -9.12
CA LYS A 289 28.24 -6.80 -10.00
C LYS A 289 27.09 -5.89 -9.58
N TYR A 290 25.90 -6.47 -9.36
CA TYR A 290 24.73 -5.73 -8.87
C TYR A 290 25.03 -5.01 -7.55
N TRP A 291 25.60 -5.73 -6.59
CA TRP A 291 25.90 -5.19 -5.27
C TRP A 291 26.91 -4.06 -5.30
N ASN A 292 27.95 -4.18 -6.12
CA ASN A 292 28.93 -3.10 -6.29
C ASN A 292 28.31 -1.85 -6.90
N GLN A 293 27.40 -1.99 -7.86
CA GLN A 293 26.63 -0.87 -8.41
C GLN A 293 25.72 -0.23 -7.37
N ARG A 294 25.04 -1.05 -6.55
CA ARG A 294 24.17 -0.55 -5.48
C ARG A 294 24.94 0.21 -4.42
N ARG A 295 26.10 -0.31 -4.00
CA ARG A 295 26.98 0.35 -3.03
C ARG A 295 27.50 1.69 -3.53
N ALA A 296 27.81 1.83 -4.80
CA ALA A 296 28.28 3.09 -5.38
C ALA A 296 27.24 4.22 -5.28
N ASN A 297 25.95 3.87 -5.12
CA ASN A 297 24.85 4.82 -4.96
C ASN A 297 24.46 5.09 -3.49
N LEU A 298 25.15 4.44 -2.53
CA LEU A 298 24.94 4.68 -1.10
C LEU A 298 25.86 5.79 -0.60
N ALA A 299 25.43 6.53 0.42
CA ALA A 299 26.29 7.50 1.08
C ALA A 299 27.50 6.82 1.71
N ALA A 300 28.63 7.52 1.81
CA ALA A 300 29.88 6.95 2.32
C ALA A 300 29.78 6.35 3.74
N ALA A 301 28.87 6.86 4.56
CA ALA A 301 28.59 6.34 5.90
C ALA A 301 27.90 4.96 5.87
N ASP A 302 27.10 4.69 4.84
CA ASP A 302 26.34 3.45 4.71
C ASP A 302 27.20 2.32 4.10
N ILE A 303 28.27 2.67 3.38
CA ILE A 303 29.15 1.72 2.70
C ILE A 303 29.93 0.86 3.70
N ALA A 304 30.31 1.40 4.84
CA ALA A 304 31.17 0.73 5.83
C ALA A 304 30.43 -0.40 6.58
N SER A 305 29.10 -0.33 6.68
CA SER A 305 28.26 -1.27 7.43
C SER A 305 27.44 -2.21 6.55
N ALA A 306 27.37 -1.97 5.24
CA ALA A 306 26.38 -2.58 4.34
C ALA A 306 26.82 -3.92 3.75
N GLU A 307 27.02 -4.92 4.57
CA GLU A 307 27.04 -6.30 4.12
C GLU A 307 25.64 -6.93 4.08
N THR A 308 24.72 -6.38 4.88
CA THR A 308 23.34 -6.82 4.96
C THR A 308 22.43 -5.61 5.00
N ILE A 309 21.38 -5.61 4.18
CA ILE A 309 20.36 -4.56 4.15
C ILE A 309 19.08 -5.12 4.74
N ASP A 310 18.57 -4.45 5.76
CA ASP A 310 17.20 -4.63 6.23
C ASP A 310 16.31 -3.70 5.41
N LEU A 311 15.48 -4.28 4.55
CA LEU A 311 14.61 -3.49 3.68
C LEU A 311 13.37 -2.97 4.42
N GLY A 312 13.13 -3.46 5.64
CA GLY A 312 12.01 -3.03 6.47
C GLY A 312 10.67 -3.07 5.73
N PRO A 313 9.64 -2.38 6.23
CA PRO A 313 8.33 -2.30 5.58
C PRO A 313 8.29 -1.34 4.36
N TRP A 314 9.43 -0.84 3.88
CA TRP A 314 9.51 0.12 2.77
C TRP A 314 9.93 -0.57 1.47
N PRO A 315 8.98 -0.91 0.58
CA PRO A 315 9.27 -1.74 -0.58
C PRO A 315 9.97 -1.01 -1.74
N GLN A 316 10.21 0.30 -1.65
CA GLN A 316 10.64 1.10 -2.81
C GLN A 316 11.99 0.70 -3.43
N TYR A 317 12.84 -0.02 -2.70
CA TYR A 317 14.08 -0.60 -3.23
C TYR A 317 14.05 -2.13 -3.21
N ALA A 318 13.08 -2.72 -2.51
CA ALA A 318 12.99 -4.14 -2.26
C ALA A 318 12.89 -4.97 -3.55
N MET A 319 12.18 -4.49 -4.57
CA MET A 319 12.01 -5.25 -5.80
C MET A 319 13.32 -5.44 -6.57
N SER A 320 14.21 -4.43 -6.60
CA SER A 320 15.51 -4.55 -7.26
C SER A 320 16.42 -5.55 -6.56
N ASP A 321 16.48 -5.48 -5.22
CA ASP A 321 17.25 -6.42 -4.42
C ASP A 321 16.65 -7.83 -4.52
N PHE A 322 15.33 -7.95 -4.43
CA PHE A 322 14.63 -9.23 -4.64
C PHE A 322 14.98 -9.85 -5.98
N LEU A 323 14.93 -9.12 -7.08
CA LEU A 323 15.24 -9.65 -8.42
C LEU A 323 16.69 -10.10 -8.54
N ALA A 324 17.63 -9.38 -7.92
CA ALA A 324 19.05 -9.78 -7.92
C ALA A 324 19.30 -11.09 -7.17
N PHE A 325 18.54 -11.33 -6.10
CA PHE A 325 18.66 -12.53 -5.26
C PHE A 325 17.57 -13.58 -5.49
N ASN A 326 16.70 -13.45 -6.50
CA ASN A 326 15.44 -14.18 -6.64
C ASN A 326 15.57 -15.71 -6.46
N LYS A 327 16.69 -16.31 -6.92
CA LYS A 327 16.96 -17.76 -6.80
C LYS A 327 17.40 -18.19 -5.40
N LEU A 328 17.68 -17.23 -4.52
CA LEU A 328 18.21 -17.45 -3.18
C LEU A 328 17.21 -17.03 -2.09
N VAL A 329 16.08 -16.46 -2.50
CA VAL A 329 15.07 -15.95 -1.56
C VAL A 329 14.37 -17.10 -0.87
N GLN A 330 14.34 -17.03 0.45
CA GLN A 330 13.65 -17.96 1.34
C GLN A 330 12.65 -17.20 2.20
N SER A 331 11.57 -17.86 2.59
CA SER A 331 10.67 -17.33 3.62
C SER A 331 11.30 -17.49 5.00
N GLY A 332 11.15 -16.46 5.82
CA GLY A 332 11.45 -16.53 7.25
C GLY A 332 10.26 -17.09 8.05
N GLU A 333 10.49 -17.43 9.30
CA GLU A 333 9.47 -17.95 10.21
C GLU A 333 8.43 -16.89 10.62
N LEU A 334 8.82 -15.61 10.58
CA LEU A 334 7.93 -14.52 10.96
C LEU A 334 6.86 -14.31 9.89
N VAL A 335 5.61 -14.48 10.28
CA VAL A 335 4.43 -14.12 9.50
C VAL A 335 3.67 -13.03 10.26
N THR A 336 3.35 -11.94 9.60
CA THR A 336 2.64 -10.82 10.22
C THR A 336 1.26 -10.68 9.60
N SER A 337 0.22 -10.70 10.44
CA SER A 337 -1.15 -10.43 10.03
C SER A 337 -1.39 -8.92 10.00
N ILE A 338 -1.71 -8.38 8.83
CA ILE A 338 -1.68 -6.93 8.58
C ILE A 338 -2.99 -6.44 7.99
N TRP A 339 -3.39 -5.24 8.43
CA TRP A 339 -4.39 -4.41 7.78
C TRP A 339 -3.87 -2.97 7.70
N ARG A 340 -3.45 -2.56 6.52
CA ARG A 340 -2.96 -1.19 6.30
C ARG A 340 -3.08 -0.76 4.84
N PHE A 341 -3.16 0.56 4.63
CA PHE A 341 -2.99 1.21 3.33
C PHE A 341 -2.37 2.59 3.48
N GLY A 342 -1.82 3.10 2.40
CA GLY A 342 -1.19 4.41 2.39
C GLY A 342 -0.87 4.90 0.98
N SER A 343 -0.38 6.14 0.87
CA SER A 343 0.11 6.67 -0.40
C SER A 343 1.46 6.05 -0.77
N GLY A 344 1.71 5.88 -2.07
CA GLY A 344 3.01 5.46 -2.60
C GLY A 344 3.83 6.66 -3.08
N LEU A 345 5.13 6.44 -3.26
CA LEU A 345 6.06 7.46 -3.77
C LEU A 345 6.11 7.53 -5.30
N GLY A 346 5.47 6.59 -5.98
CA GLY A 346 5.57 6.46 -7.43
C GLY A 346 4.51 7.26 -8.19
N VAL A 347 4.94 7.99 -9.20
CA VAL A 347 4.04 8.54 -10.23
C VAL A 347 3.93 7.50 -11.33
N GLY A 348 2.71 7.12 -11.70
CA GLY A 348 2.49 6.22 -12.83
C GLY A 348 3.09 6.78 -14.12
N SER A 349 3.69 5.91 -14.93
CA SER A 349 4.34 6.28 -16.18
C SER A 349 3.50 5.85 -17.39
N GLY A 350 3.63 6.60 -18.48
CA GLY A 350 3.16 6.20 -19.81
C GLY A 350 1.83 6.77 -20.26
N SER A 351 1.04 7.43 -19.40
CA SER A 351 -0.23 8.07 -19.80
C SER A 351 -0.56 9.29 -18.96
N ASP A 352 -1.16 10.30 -19.58
CA ASP A 352 -1.64 11.50 -18.87
C ASP A 352 -2.75 11.19 -17.85
N CYS A 353 -3.42 10.05 -17.97
CA CYS A 353 -4.44 9.60 -17.02
C CYS A 353 -3.90 9.48 -15.59
N TYR A 354 -2.61 9.17 -15.41
CA TYR A 354 -1.96 9.11 -14.08
C TYR A 354 -1.69 10.49 -13.47
N LYS A 355 -1.77 11.55 -14.27
CA LYS A 355 -1.47 12.93 -13.82
C LYS A 355 -2.66 13.62 -13.15
N ASP A 356 -3.82 12.98 -13.11
CA ASP A 356 -4.97 13.51 -12.40
C ASP A 356 -4.69 13.54 -10.89
N LYS A 357 -4.41 14.74 -10.39
CA LYS A 357 -4.16 15.01 -8.98
C LYS A 357 -5.42 15.49 -8.24
N SER A 358 -6.59 15.35 -8.83
CA SER A 358 -7.84 15.80 -8.21
C SER A 358 -8.50 14.74 -7.34
N LYS A 359 -8.06 13.46 -7.44
CA LYS A 359 -8.72 12.32 -6.77
C LYS A 359 -7.82 11.12 -6.58
N ILE A 360 -8.29 10.18 -5.75
CA ILE A 360 -7.72 8.83 -5.63
C ILE A 360 -8.11 8.05 -6.88
N LEU A 361 -7.13 7.47 -7.58
CA LEU A 361 -7.30 6.72 -8.83
C LEU A 361 -7.47 5.22 -8.60
N GLY A 362 -6.85 4.69 -7.56
CA GLY A 362 -6.92 3.27 -7.25
C GLY A 362 -6.21 2.89 -5.94
N LEU A 363 -6.39 1.64 -5.56
CA LEU A 363 -5.69 0.99 -4.45
C LEU A 363 -5.21 -0.39 -4.90
N VAL A 364 -3.93 -0.65 -4.72
CA VAL A 364 -3.30 -1.96 -4.95
C VAL A 364 -3.01 -2.61 -3.62
N THR A 365 -3.39 -3.86 -3.43
CA THR A 365 -3.04 -4.63 -2.24
C THR A 365 -2.55 -6.03 -2.59
N THR A 366 -1.63 -6.57 -1.77
CA THR A 366 -1.01 -7.87 -1.98
C THR A 366 -0.40 -8.42 -0.71
N ASN A 367 -0.28 -9.75 -0.60
CA ASN A 367 0.52 -10.41 0.43
C ASN A 367 1.97 -10.67 -0.01
N ALA A 368 2.36 -10.26 -1.21
CA ALA A 368 3.74 -10.40 -1.65
C ALA A 368 4.70 -9.64 -0.73
N PRO A 369 5.71 -10.26 -0.14
CA PRO A 369 6.69 -9.56 0.73
C PRO A 369 7.33 -8.36 0.05
N THR A 370 7.53 -8.40 -1.27
CA THR A 370 8.00 -7.26 -2.07
C THR A 370 7.04 -6.96 -3.22
N TYR A 371 6.93 -5.70 -3.60
CA TYR A 371 6.09 -5.24 -4.71
C TYR A 371 6.55 -3.89 -5.23
N ASP A 372 6.16 -3.53 -6.44
CA ASP A 372 6.44 -2.19 -6.97
C ASP A 372 5.68 -1.12 -6.17
N PRO A 373 6.35 -0.07 -5.68
CA PRO A 373 5.69 1.02 -4.95
C PRO A 373 5.02 2.05 -5.87
N ALA A 374 4.96 1.76 -7.16
CA ALA A 374 4.37 2.60 -8.18
C ALA A 374 3.01 2.04 -8.64
N PRO A 375 2.12 2.86 -9.22
CA PRO A 375 0.91 2.39 -9.87
C PRO A 375 1.19 1.30 -10.90
N PRO A 376 0.22 0.39 -11.17
CA PRO A 376 0.37 -0.57 -12.26
C PRO A 376 0.73 0.13 -13.56
N ALA A 377 1.79 -0.32 -14.23
CA ALA A 377 2.27 0.29 -15.47
C ALA A 377 1.42 -0.13 -16.66
N PHE A 378 0.95 0.81 -17.46
CA PHE A 378 0.17 0.54 -18.67
C PHE A 378 1.08 0.48 -19.90
N ASP A 379 1.07 -0.65 -20.62
CA ASP A 379 1.88 -0.88 -21.83
C ASP A 379 1.11 -0.65 -23.15
N GLY A 380 -0.09 -0.08 -23.08
CA GLY A 380 -1.00 0.12 -24.21
C GLY A 380 -2.05 -1.00 -24.35
N ALA A 381 -1.88 -2.11 -23.65
CA ALA A 381 -2.80 -3.26 -23.68
C ALA A 381 -3.07 -3.84 -22.29
N PHE A 382 -2.10 -3.83 -21.40
CA PHE A 382 -2.17 -4.43 -20.08
C PHE A 382 -1.75 -3.43 -19.00
N LEU A 383 -2.36 -3.56 -17.82
CA LEU A 383 -1.82 -3.03 -16.58
C LEU A 383 -0.89 -4.09 -15.99
N ASN A 384 0.38 -3.77 -15.86
CA ASN A 384 1.43 -4.66 -15.38
C ASN A 384 1.84 -4.26 -13.96
N TYR A 385 1.93 -5.22 -13.05
CA TYR A 385 2.35 -4.99 -11.68
C TYR A 385 3.27 -6.11 -11.19
N ARG A 386 4.46 -5.75 -10.71
CA ARG A 386 5.44 -6.73 -10.23
C ARG A 386 5.25 -6.98 -8.74
N VAL A 387 5.26 -8.26 -8.38
CA VAL A 387 5.23 -8.75 -7.00
C VAL A 387 6.29 -9.83 -6.83
N GLY A 388 6.85 -9.95 -5.64
CA GLY A 388 7.91 -10.92 -5.36
C GLY A 388 7.77 -11.54 -3.97
N GLY A 389 8.09 -12.82 -3.89
CA GLY A 389 8.07 -13.61 -2.66
C GLY A 389 8.81 -14.92 -2.85
N ALA A 390 9.08 -15.61 -1.75
CA ALA A 390 9.63 -16.96 -1.81
C ALA A 390 8.61 -17.94 -2.41
N HIS A 391 9.10 -19.01 -3.01
CA HIS A 391 8.23 -20.03 -3.59
C HIS A 391 7.53 -20.89 -2.53
N PHE A 392 8.23 -21.16 -1.43
CA PHE A 392 7.73 -21.94 -0.29
C PHE A 392 7.66 -21.07 0.98
N LEU A 393 6.83 -21.48 1.92
CA LEU A 393 6.88 -20.98 3.30
C LEU A 393 8.15 -21.47 4.01
N ALA A 394 8.34 -21.06 5.26
CA ALA A 394 9.54 -21.38 6.05
C ALA A 394 9.76 -22.90 6.27
N ASP A 395 8.74 -23.72 6.11
CA ASP A 395 8.83 -25.18 6.17
C ASP A 395 9.47 -25.80 4.91
N GLU A 396 9.82 -25.00 3.90
CA GLU A 396 10.40 -25.38 2.60
C GLU A 396 9.58 -26.42 1.81
N LYS A 397 8.33 -26.64 2.19
CA LYS A 397 7.43 -27.65 1.61
C LYS A 397 6.11 -27.06 1.17
N THR A 398 5.53 -26.19 1.96
CA THR A 398 4.24 -25.56 1.68
C THR A 398 4.41 -24.43 0.68
N LEU A 399 3.75 -24.52 -0.47
CA LEU A 399 3.77 -23.45 -1.47
C LEU A 399 3.16 -22.17 -0.89
N PHE A 400 3.92 -21.08 -0.96
CA PHE A 400 3.37 -19.77 -0.61
C PHE A 400 2.43 -19.29 -1.72
N LYS A 401 1.18 -19.03 -1.37
CA LYS A 401 0.12 -18.60 -2.30
C LYS A 401 -0.05 -17.10 -2.27
N GLY A 402 0.12 -16.51 -3.45
CA GLY A 402 -0.04 -15.07 -3.65
C GLY A 402 -1.49 -14.63 -3.75
N SER A 403 -1.73 -13.40 -3.31
CA SER A 403 -2.95 -12.67 -3.59
C SER A 403 -2.63 -11.26 -4.06
N TYR A 404 -3.48 -10.74 -4.94
CA TYR A 404 -3.40 -9.39 -5.48
C TYR A 404 -4.81 -8.87 -5.68
N ASP A 405 -5.09 -7.69 -5.12
CA ASP A 405 -6.34 -6.97 -5.35
C ASP A 405 -6.02 -5.60 -5.94
N LEU A 406 -6.85 -5.17 -6.88
CA LEU A 406 -6.84 -3.84 -7.46
C LEU A 406 -8.24 -3.24 -7.41
N ALA A 407 -8.42 -2.20 -6.62
CA ALA A 407 -9.54 -1.29 -6.75
C ALA A 407 -9.14 -0.16 -7.71
N LEU A 408 -9.94 0.09 -8.73
CA LEU A 408 -9.63 1.04 -9.80
C LEU A 408 -10.83 1.91 -10.10
N ARG A 409 -10.65 3.24 -10.16
CA ARG A 409 -11.74 4.10 -10.62
C ARG A 409 -12.13 3.78 -12.04
N SER A 410 -13.44 3.62 -12.28
CA SER A 410 -13.97 3.31 -13.60
C SER A 410 -13.61 4.37 -14.65
N GLU A 411 -13.59 5.64 -14.27
CA GLU A 411 -13.18 6.73 -15.16
C GLU A 411 -11.69 6.70 -15.52
N PHE A 412 -10.83 6.28 -14.57
CA PHE A 412 -9.41 6.09 -14.85
C PHE A 412 -9.20 4.91 -15.82
N ALA A 413 -9.92 3.81 -15.63
CA ALA A 413 -9.91 2.68 -16.57
C ALA A 413 -10.37 3.11 -17.97
N ARG A 414 -11.45 3.91 -18.07
CA ARG A 414 -11.90 4.48 -19.34
C ARG A 414 -10.87 5.37 -20.00
N CYS A 415 -10.21 6.23 -19.22
CA CYS A 415 -9.13 7.09 -19.71
C CYS A 415 -7.99 6.26 -20.31
N LEU A 416 -7.48 5.25 -19.58
CA LEU A 416 -6.34 4.43 -20.03
C LEU A 416 -6.63 3.64 -21.29
N TYR A 417 -7.80 3.03 -21.39
CA TYR A 417 -8.15 2.12 -22.49
C TYR A 417 -8.96 2.80 -23.59
N GLY A 418 -9.33 4.07 -23.44
CA GLY A 418 -10.20 4.77 -24.40
C GLY A 418 -11.63 4.21 -24.44
N PHE A 419 -12.13 3.65 -23.34
CA PHE A 419 -13.47 3.06 -23.29
C PHE A 419 -14.55 4.14 -23.16
N SER A 420 -15.68 3.94 -23.86
CA SER A 420 -16.85 4.83 -23.75
C SER A 420 -17.72 4.53 -22.54
N SER A 421 -17.64 3.30 -22.00
CA SER A 421 -18.35 2.86 -20.79
C SER A 421 -17.42 2.04 -19.89
N ALA A 422 -17.90 1.64 -18.71
CA ALA A 422 -17.12 0.77 -17.84
C ALA A 422 -16.79 -0.56 -18.52
N PRO A 423 -15.61 -1.14 -18.33
CA PRO A 423 -15.29 -2.46 -18.84
C PRO A 423 -16.20 -3.51 -18.24
N LEU A 424 -16.64 -4.46 -19.04
CA LEU A 424 -17.57 -5.52 -18.61
C LEU A 424 -16.85 -6.81 -18.23
N SER A 425 -15.57 -6.94 -18.57
CA SER A 425 -14.76 -8.11 -18.23
C SER A 425 -13.28 -7.74 -18.12
N ALA A 426 -12.54 -8.58 -17.41
CA ALA A 426 -11.09 -8.51 -17.34
C ALA A 426 -10.50 -9.90 -17.59
N SER A 427 -9.27 -9.96 -18.06
CA SER A 427 -8.45 -11.15 -17.97
C SER A 427 -7.21 -10.82 -17.15
N ILE A 428 -6.89 -11.70 -16.22
CA ILE A 428 -5.71 -11.56 -15.36
C ILE A 428 -4.79 -12.74 -15.66
N SER A 429 -3.52 -12.48 -15.85
CA SER A 429 -2.51 -13.51 -16.02
C SER A 429 -1.31 -13.20 -15.13
N VAL A 430 -0.67 -14.24 -14.63
CA VAL A 430 0.59 -14.14 -13.90
C VAL A 430 1.69 -14.68 -14.80
N VAL A 431 2.68 -13.85 -15.08
CA VAL A 431 3.80 -14.20 -15.96
C VAL A 431 5.06 -14.32 -15.13
N SER A 432 5.71 -15.47 -15.18
CA SER A 432 6.99 -15.70 -14.50
C SER A 432 8.11 -14.87 -15.14
N SER A 433 9.21 -14.67 -14.42
CA SER A 433 10.42 -14.01 -14.96
C SER A 433 11.00 -14.72 -16.19
N GLU A 434 10.71 -16.00 -16.39
CA GLU A 434 11.13 -16.80 -17.55
C GLU A 434 10.11 -16.79 -18.70
N GLY A 435 9.05 -15.95 -18.59
CA GLY A 435 8.03 -15.78 -19.63
C GLY A 435 6.93 -16.83 -19.64
N GLY A 436 6.94 -17.79 -18.71
CA GLY A 436 5.86 -18.77 -18.56
C GLY A 436 4.59 -18.10 -18.00
N VAL A 437 3.44 -18.35 -18.61
CA VAL A 437 2.15 -17.90 -18.08
C VAL A 437 1.63 -18.95 -17.09
N GLN A 438 1.35 -18.53 -15.86
CA GLN A 438 0.66 -19.33 -14.87
C GLN A 438 -0.85 -19.12 -15.00
N ASP A 439 -1.60 -20.22 -14.96
CA ASP A 439 -3.04 -20.14 -14.81
C ASP A 439 -3.37 -19.66 -13.39
N ILE A 440 -4.14 -18.59 -13.28
CA ILE A 440 -4.61 -18.07 -12.00
C ILE A 440 -5.76 -18.96 -11.54
N ALA A 441 -5.67 -19.48 -10.32
CA ALA A 441 -6.68 -20.36 -9.78
C ALA A 441 -8.02 -19.65 -9.53
N THR A 442 -7.99 -18.34 -9.31
CA THR A 442 -9.20 -17.54 -9.08
C THR A 442 -8.97 -16.11 -9.57
N GLU A 443 -9.80 -15.67 -10.50
CA GLU A 443 -9.89 -14.28 -10.92
C GLU A 443 -11.33 -13.81 -10.81
N SER A 444 -11.55 -12.58 -10.42
CA SER A 444 -12.86 -11.96 -10.46
C SER A 444 -12.78 -10.49 -10.83
N LEU A 445 -13.80 -10.02 -11.53
CA LEU A 445 -14.08 -8.61 -11.75
C LEU A 445 -15.44 -8.30 -11.15
N ARG A 446 -15.50 -7.34 -10.27
CA ARG A 446 -16.73 -6.80 -9.68
C ARG A 446 -16.75 -5.30 -9.89
N GLN A 447 -17.91 -4.74 -10.13
CA GLN A 447 -18.16 -3.31 -10.11
C GLN A 447 -19.01 -2.98 -8.89
N ASP A 448 -18.79 -1.82 -8.27
CA ASP A 448 -19.67 -1.34 -7.21
C ASP A 448 -21.06 -0.96 -7.74
N ALA A 449 -22.01 -0.76 -6.82
CA ALA A 449 -23.40 -0.47 -7.19
C ALA A 449 -23.57 0.84 -7.98
N ASN A 450 -22.66 1.81 -7.77
CA ASN A 450 -22.70 3.11 -8.42
C ASN A 450 -21.89 3.14 -9.74
N GLY A 451 -21.16 2.09 -10.04
CA GLY A 451 -20.31 2.01 -11.23
C GLY A 451 -19.05 2.87 -11.16
N GLU A 452 -18.68 3.35 -9.98
CA GLU A 452 -17.53 4.21 -9.77
C GLU A 452 -16.22 3.44 -9.64
N TRP A 453 -16.29 2.24 -9.07
CA TRP A 453 -15.12 1.40 -8.78
C TRP A 453 -15.21 0.04 -9.46
N LEU A 454 -14.08 -0.37 -10.01
CA LEU A 454 -13.82 -1.73 -10.50
C LEU A 454 -12.91 -2.43 -9.50
N TYR A 455 -13.26 -3.64 -9.11
CA TYR A 455 -12.48 -4.48 -8.22
C TYR A 455 -12.05 -5.73 -8.96
N LEU A 456 -10.75 -5.93 -9.02
CA LEU A 456 -10.13 -7.08 -9.64
C LEU A 456 -9.31 -7.82 -8.58
N ASN A 457 -9.41 -9.12 -8.54
CA ASN A 457 -8.54 -9.93 -7.69
C ASN A 457 -7.97 -11.14 -8.43
N ALA A 458 -6.75 -11.49 -8.04
CA ALA A 458 -6.07 -12.70 -8.43
C ALA A 458 -5.57 -13.40 -7.17
N LYS A 459 -5.96 -14.66 -6.98
CA LYS A 459 -5.60 -15.42 -5.78
C LYS A 459 -4.98 -16.77 -6.16
N ASN A 460 -4.24 -17.34 -5.21
CA ASN A 460 -3.66 -18.68 -5.31
C ASN A 460 -2.58 -18.86 -6.39
N PHE A 461 -1.97 -17.79 -6.88
CA PHE A 461 -0.78 -17.90 -7.72
C PHE A 461 0.48 -18.21 -6.86
N THR A 462 1.53 -18.72 -7.51
CA THR A 462 2.81 -18.99 -6.84
C THR A 462 3.83 -17.93 -7.22
N PHE A 463 4.75 -17.63 -6.31
CA PHE A 463 5.80 -16.65 -6.55
C PHE A 463 7.00 -17.29 -7.28
N SER A 464 7.40 -16.68 -8.37
CA SER A 464 8.66 -16.90 -9.10
C SER A 464 8.96 -15.60 -9.84
N SER A 465 9.05 -14.49 -9.09
CA SER A 465 9.12 -13.12 -9.64
C SER A 465 7.95 -12.80 -10.59
N PRO A 466 6.70 -13.02 -10.20
CA PRO A 466 5.59 -12.88 -11.12
C PRO A 466 5.28 -11.42 -11.44
N THR A 467 4.92 -11.18 -12.69
CA THR A 467 4.24 -9.97 -13.12
C THR A 467 2.76 -10.25 -13.27
N ILE A 468 1.94 -9.54 -12.51
CA ILE A 468 0.48 -9.55 -12.67
C ILE A 468 0.15 -8.68 -13.89
N ARG A 469 -0.51 -9.27 -14.88
CA ARG A 469 -0.93 -8.59 -16.11
C ARG A 469 -2.45 -8.59 -16.20
N ILE A 470 -3.04 -7.42 -16.21
CA ILE A 470 -4.49 -7.23 -16.25
C ILE A 470 -4.85 -6.58 -17.59
N LYS A 471 -5.76 -7.20 -18.33
CA LYS A 471 -6.37 -6.65 -19.52
C LYS A 471 -7.84 -6.40 -19.26
N LEU A 472 -8.27 -5.15 -19.33
CA LEU A 472 -9.68 -4.79 -19.28
C LEU A 472 -10.28 -4.90 -20.70
N ILE A 473 -11.51 -5.36 -20.77
CA ILE A 473 -12.22 -5.64 -22.04
C ILE A 473 -13.58 -4.98 -21.99
N GLN A 474 -13.87 -4.16 -22.98
CA GLN A 474 -15.20 -3.64 -23.22
C GLN A 474 -15.89 -4.48 -24.30
N ASN A 475 -17.02 -5.12 -23.96
CA ASN A 475 -17.85 -5.74 -24.95
C ASN A 475 -18.58 -4.63 -25.74
N VAL A 476 -18.08 -4.29 -26.91
CA VAL A 476 -18.79 -3.41 -27.82
C VAL A 476 -20.07 -4.12 -28.23
N GLN A 477 -21.22 -3.71 -27.72
CA GLN A 477 -22.48 -4.03 -28.39
C GLN A 477 -22.43 -3.31 -29.74
N VAL A 478 -22.32 -4.04 -30.81
CA VAL A 478 -22.49 -3.49 -32.16
C VAL A 478 -23.95 -3.03 -32.22
N VAL A 479 -24.17 -1.75 -31.89
CA VAL A 479 -25.45 -1.09 -32.19
C VAL A 479 -25.42 -0.92 -33.68
N ASN A 480 -26.02 -1.85 -34.39
CA ASN A 480 -26.36 -1.65 -35.79
C ASN A 480 -27.26 -0.42 -35.87
N SER A 481 -26.66 0.72 -36.22
CA SER A 481 -27.41 1.94 -36.55
C SER A 481 -28.24 1.66 -37.77
N VAL A 482 -29.47 1.23 -37.56
CA VAL A 482 -30.48 1.21 -38.61
C VAL A 482 -30.79 2.67 -38.93
N LYS A 483 -30.38 3.14 -40.12
CA LYS A 483 -30.85 4.39 -40.71
C LYS A 483 -32.40 4.39 -40.68
N PRO A 484 -33.05 5.47 -40.27
CA PRO A 484 -34.52 5.54 -40.34
C PRO A 484 -34.94 5.59 -41.80
N VAL A 485 -35.58 4.53 -42.25
CA VAL A 485 -36.42 4.52 -43.48
C VAL A 485 -37.85 4.86 -43.07
N ALA A 486 -38.44 5.78 -43.79
CA ALA A 486 -39.74 6.37 -43.57
C ALA A 486 -40.88 5.32 -43.47
N LYS A 487 -41.88 5.70 -42.69
CA LYS A 487 -43.13 4.99 -42.43
C LYS A 487 -43.78 4.36 -43.67
N THR A 488 -44.16 3.10 -43.56
CA THR A 488 -45.42 2.60 -44.11
C THR A 488 -46.00 1.53 -43.18
N THR A 489 -47.22 1.73 -42.80
CA THR A 489 -48.07 0.89 -41.95
C THR A 489 -48.35 -0.47 -42.57
N SER A 490 -48.04 -1.58 -41.89
CA SER A 490 -48.93 -2.77 -41.88
C SER A 490 -48.38 -3.78 -40.86
N GLY A 491 -49.24 -4.32 -40.02
CA GLY A 491 -48.90 -5.23 -38.95
C GLY A 491 -48.56 -6.64 -39.44
N THR A 492 -47.54 -7.21 -38.81
CA THR A 492 -47.39 -8.68 -38.72
C THR A 492 -46.46 -9.01 -37.56
N LYS A 493 -46.85 -9.99 -36.74
CA LYS A 493 -46.09 -10.52 -35.59
C LYS A 493 -44.73 -11.01 -36.03
N GLN A 494 -43.67 -10.48 -35.44
CA GLN A 494 -42.29 -10.92 -35.69
C GLN A 494 -41.80 -11.82 -34.55
N ASN A 495 -41.62 -13.11 -34.88
CA ASN A 495 -40.95 -14.10 -34.05
C ASN A 495 -39.48 -13.72 -33.89
N SER A 496 -39.01 -13.58 -32.65
CA SER A 496 -37.59 -13.41 -32.33
C SER A 496 -36.85 -14.73 -32.56
N VAL A 497 -36.04 -14.79 -33.60
CA VAL A 497 -35.08 -15.89 -33.82
C VAL A 497 -33.93 -15.75 -32.84
N ARG A 498 -33.86 -16.61 -31.82
CA ARG A 498 -32.66 -16.80 -30.98
C ARG A 498 -31.56 -17.41 -31.86
N VAL A 499 -30.53 -16.64 -32.18
CA VAL A 499 -29.32 -17.15 -32.80
C VAL A 499 -28.50 -17.86 -31.74
N SER A 500 -28.52 -19.20 -31.74
CA SER A 500 -27.70 -20.01 -30.84
C SER A 500 -26.23 -20.06 -31.33
N SER A 501 -25.28 -19.75 -30.48
CA SER A 501 -23.87 -20.00 -30.76
C SER A 501 -23.54 -21.47 -30.45
N THR A 502 -22.75 -22.09 -31.33
CA THR A 502 -22.30 -23.48 -31.19
C THR A 502 -20.80 -23.49 -30.92
N THR A 503 -20.34 -24.34 -30.00
CA THR A 503 -18.91 -24.55 -29.73
C THR A 503 -18.46 -25.88 -30.37
N ILE A 504 -17.34 -25.83 -31.09
CA ILE A 504 -16.71 -27.04 -31.66
C ILE A 504 -15.29 -27.21 -31.08
N ASN A 505 -14.87 -28.47 -30.96
CA ASN A 505 -13.49 -28.79 -30.62
C ASN A 505 -12.70 -29.04 -31.91
N CYS A 506 -11.48 -28.49 -31.95
CA CYS A 506 -10.56 -28.61 -33.09
C CYS A 506 -9.23 -29.20 -32.62
N ILE A 507 -8.69 -30.21 -33.33
CA ILE A 507 -7.44 -30.89 -32.97
C ILE A 507 -6.38 -30.74 -34.05
N LYS A 508 -5.13 -30.54 -33.62
CA LYS A 508 -3.92 -30.61 -34.44
C LYS A 508 -2.84 -31.37 -33.66
N GLY A 509 -2.52 -32.59 -34.07
CA GLY A 509 -1.65 -33.47 -33.31
C GLY A 509 -2.24 -33.79 -31.93
N LYS A 510 -1.53 -33.46 -30.84
CA LYS A 510 -2.01 -33.61 -29.46
C LYS A 510 -2.68 -32.33 -28.90
N SER A 511 -2.75 -31.25 -29.67
CA SER A 511 -3.33 -29.95 -29.22
C SER A 511 -4.80 -29.85 -29.58
N ILE A 512 -5.65 -29.55 -28.60
CA ILE A 512 -7.10 -29.33 -28.75
C ILE A 512 -7.43 -27.86 -28.49
N LYS A 513 -8.19 -27.23 -29.40
CA LYS A 513 -8.75 -25.87 -29.24
C LYS A 513 -10.28 -25.88 -29.33
N LYS A 514 -10.93 -25.14 -28.43
CA LYS A 514 -12.38 -24.87 -28.50
C LYS A 514 -12.62 -23.61 -29.32
N VAL A 515 -13.55 -23.65 -30.27
CA VAL A 515 -13.92 -22.52 -31.10
C VAL A 515 -15.44 -22.35 -31.04
N SER A 516 -15.91 -21.16 -30.62
CA SER A 516 -17.34 -20.84 -30.46
C SER A 516 -17.76 -19.77 -31.47
N GLY A 517 -18.99 -19.89 -31.99
CA GLY A 517 -19.58 -18.92 -32.94
C GLY A 517 -20.89 -19.42 -33.53
N VAL A 518 -21.52 -18.62 -34.39
CA VAL A 518 -22.77 -18.98 -35.06
C VAL A 518 -22.57 -20.12 -36.07
N LYS A 519 -21.44 -20.18 -36.72
CA LYS A 519 -20.96 -21.26 -37.58
C LYS A 519 -19.45 -21.42 -37.40
N PRO A 520 -18.99 -21.97 -36.28
CA PRO A 520 -17.57 -22.02 -36.00
C PRO A 520 -16.82 -22.94 -36.95
N LYS A 521 -15.66 -22.51 -37.43
CA LYS A 521 -14.75 -23.31 -38.28
C LYS A 521 -13.40 -23.44 -37.56
N CYS A 522 -12.77 -24.58 -37.70
CA CYS A 522 -11.45 -24.80 -37.15
C CYS A 522 -10.41 -23.91 -37.82
N PRO A 523 -9.45 -23.36 -37.06
CA PRO A 523 -8.29 -22.63 -37.63
C PRO A 523 -7.52 -23.48 -38.61
N SER A 524 -6.75 -22.83 -39.49
CA SER A 524 -5.90 -23.52 -40.48
C SER A 524 -4.98 -24.54 -39.81
N GLY A 525 -4.98 -25.77 -40.33
CA GLY A 525 -4.23 -26.90 -39.81
C GLY A 525 -4.86 -27.66 -38.63
N TYR A 526 -6.06 -27.27 -38.18
CA TYR A 526 -6.86 -28.05 -37.20
C TYR A 526 -8.04 -28.72 -37.86
N ARG A 527 -8.39 -29.92 -37.42
CA ARG A 527 -9.61 -30.62 -37.81
C ARG A 527 -10.64 -30.66 -36.69
N LYS A 528 -11.92 -30.60 -37.02
CA LYS A 528 -13.02 -30.69 -36.06
C LYS A 528 -13.07 -32.11 -35.47
N ILE A 529 -13.29 -32.23 -34.15
CA ILE A 529 -13.57 -33.48 -33.43
C ILE A 529 -14.87 -33.33 -32.64
#